data_002870a796c11ffca2c88e859b2da5f3
#
_entry.id   002870a796c11ffca2c88e859b2da5f3
#
_cell.length_a   1.000
_cell.length_b   1.000
_cell.length_c   1.000
_cell.angle_alpha   90.00
_cell.angle_beta   90.00
_cell.angle_gamma   90.00
#
_symmetry.space_group_name_H-M   'P 1'
#
loop_
_entity.id
_entity.type
_entity.pdbx_description
1 polymer ?
#
loop_
_entity_poly.entity_id
_entity_poly.type
_entity_poly.pdbx_seq_one_letter_code
_entity_poly.pdbx_strand_id
1 'polypeptide(L)'
;MDKWLDILGNIIGVVYEAVFHPLRPDEYTDLSEYSSVLLDKIGDESEAEIYLPDEAMPLYKIEQVKTNRLLKRISKRRYIRISYNCDNFAADAFAAGIGLVWIRRHALNFFIDTDLKLWFYEPQNRTLTESVDDAIRFLLGR
;
A
#
# COMPACT_ATOMS: atom_id res chain seq x y z
N MET A 1 -18.67 13.05 -7.11
CA MET A 1 -18.73 13.65 -5.78
C MET A 1 -18.95 12.61 -4.69
N ASP A 2 -19.86 11.68 -4.91
CA ASP A 2 -20.13 10.61 -3.95
C ASP A 2 -18.91 9.69 -3.71
N LYS A 3 -18.10 9.47 -4.75
CA LYS A 3 -16.87 8.69 -4.62
C LYS A 3 -15.90 9.30 -3.60
N TRP A 4 -15.78 10.63 -3.56
CA TRP A 4 -14.92 11.31 -2.59
C TRP A 4 -15.46 11.24 -1.17
N LEU A 5 -16.78 11.33 -1.00
CA LEU A 5 -17.41 11.20 0.32
C LEU A 5 -17.27 9.80 0.87
N ASP A 6 -17.39 8.77 0.02
CA ASP A 6 -17.19 7.39 0.43
C ASP A 6 -15.72 7.14 0.81
N ILE A 7 -14.78 7.67 0.03
CA ILE A 7 -13.35 7.60 0.35
C ILE A 7 -13.07 8.29 1.68
N LEU A 8 -13.59 9.50 1.90
CA LEU A 8 -13.40 10.23 3.16
C LEU A 8 -13.98 9.49 4.36
N GLY A 9 -15.18 8.92 4.23
CA GLY A 9 -15.79 8.14 5.30
C GLY A 9 -14.98 6.92 5.67
N ASN A 10 -14.44 6.22 4.68
CA ASN A 10 -13.56 5.06 4.89
C ASN A 10 -12.24 5.47 5.51
N ILE A 11 -11.63 6.57 5.05
CA ILE A 11 -10.36 7.09 5.58
C ILE A 11 -10.51 7.47 7.06
N ILE A 12 -11.62 8.11 7.45
CA ILE A 12 -11.85 8.49 8.85
C ILE A 12 -11.87 7.26 9.76
N GLY A 13 -12.52 6.18 9.34
CA GLY A 13 -12.53 4.93 10.10
C GLY A 13 -11.13 4.32 10.22
N VAL A 14 -10.36 4.32 9.14
CA VAL A 14 -8.99 3.78 9.13
C VAL A 14 -8.05 4.65 9.97
N VAL A 15 -8.16 5.97 9.90
CA VAL A 15 -7.35 6.90 10.72
C VAL A 15 -7.61 6.67 12.20
N TYR A 16 -8.87 6.48 12.59
CA TYR A 16 -9.21 6.17 13.98
C TYR A 16 -8.51 4.90 14.47
N GLU A 17 -8.50 3.84 13.67
CA GLU A 17 -7.82 2.60 14.01
C GLU A 17 -6.30 2.73 14.00
N ALA A 18 -5.75 3.51 13.06
CA ALA A 18 -4.31 3.75 12.99
C ALA A 18 -3.77 4.43 14.25
N VAL A 19 -4.57 5.26 14.93
CA VAL A 19 -4.20 5.87 16.22
C VAL A 19 -4.00 4.80 17.30
N PHE A 20 -4.81 3.74 17.29
CA PHE A 20 -4.75 2.68 18.31
C PHE A 20 -3.86 1.51 17.88
N HIS A 21 -3.68 1.27 16.58
CA HIS A 21 -2.92 0.14 16.03
C HIS A 21 -1.97 0.60 14.92
N PRO A 22 -1.10 1.59 15.18
CA PRO A 22 -0.25 2.15 14.13
C PRO A 22 0.76 1.13 13.62
N LEU A 23 1.00 1.18 12.31
CA LEU A 23 2.13 0.50 11.71
C LEU A 23 3.37 1.37 11.99
N ARG A 24 4.28 0.89 12.82
CA ARG A 24 5.46 1.64 13.26
C ARG A 24 6.71 1.14 12.55
N PRO A 25 7.38 2.01 11.76
CA PRO A 25 8.63 1.59 11.12
C PRO A 25 9.73 1.34 12.15
N ASP A 26 10.53 0.30 11.90
CA ASP A 26 11.71 0.00 12.74
C ASP A 26 12.86 0.94 12.44
N GLU A 27 13.00 1.34 11.17
CA GLU A 27 14.08 2.17 10.68
C GLU A 27 13.55 3.18 9.66
N TYR A 28 14.36 4.19 9.38
CA TYR A 28 14.08 5.20 8.35
C TYR A 28 15.30 5.34 7.45
N THR A 29 15.08 5.69 6.19
CA THR A 29 16.15 6.01 5.26
C THR A 29 15.88 7.36 4.60
N ASP A 30 16.88 7.94 3.91
CA ASP A 30 16.69 9.17 3.19
C ASP A 30 15.89 8.98 1.88
N LEU A 31 15.37 10.07 1.36
CA LEU A 31 14.57 10.05 0.15
C LEU A 31 15.34 9.53 -1.06
N SER A 32 16.63 9.84 -1.16
CA SER A 32 17.46 9.42 -2.29
C SER A 32 17.58 7.91 -2.37
N GLU A 33 17.90 7.25 -1.26
CA GLU A 33 17.99 5.81 -1.15
C GLU A 33 16.64 5.15 -1.44
N TYR A 34 15.59 5.66 -0.83
CA TYR A 34 14.23 5.16 -1.02
C TYR A 34 13.79 5.24 -2.48
N SER A 35 14.04 6.38 -3.12
CA SER A 35 13.72 6.60 -4.53
C SER A 35 14.52 5.69 -5.44
N SER A 36 15.78 5.43 -5.12
CA SER A 36 16.63 4.50 -5.89
C SER A 36 16.05 3.10 -5.91
N VAL A 37 15.60 2.60 -4.76
CA VAL A 37 14.96 1.28 -4.66
C VAL A 37 13.66 1.23 -5.47
N LEU A 38 12.84 2.27 -5.39
CA LEU A 38 11.61 2.36 -6.17
C LEU A 38 11.86 2.38 -7.67
N LEU A 39 12.81 3.18 -8.13
CA LEU A 39 13.12 3.31 -9.56
C LEU A 39 13.66 2.00 -10.14
N ASP A 40 14.42 1.25 -9.37
CA ASP A 40 14.94 -0.05 -9.82
C ASP A 40 13.80 -1.03 -10.19
N LYS A 41 12.68 -0.98 -9.48
CA LYS A 41 11.56 -1.92 -9.67
C LYS A 41 10.42 -1.37 -10.51
N ILE A 42 10.19 -0.06 -10.49
CA ILE A 42 9.02 0.60 -11.10
C ILE A 42 9.41 1.50 -12.28
N GLY A 43 10.71 1.79 -12.43
CA GLY A 43 11.18 2.78 -13.40
C GLY A 43 10.80 2.55 -14.86
N ASP A 44 10.54 1.30 -15.26
CA ASP A 44 10.14 0.97 -16.63
C ASP A 44 8.62 1.12 -16.87
N GLU A 45 7.85 1.41 -15.84
CA GLU A 45 6.40 1.58 -15.94
C GLU A 45 6.07 3.04 -16.28
N SER A 46 5.72 3.31 -17.53
CA SER A 46 5.56 4.67 -18.07
C SER A 46 4.40 5.46 -17.47
N GLU A 47 3.40 4.81 -16.91
CA GLU A 47 2.20 5.44 -16.34
C GLU A 47 2.05 5.20 -14.85
N ALA A 48 3.11 4.80 -14.17
CA ALA A 48 3.05 4.57 -12.73
C ALA A 48 2.96 5.90 -11.97
N GLU A 49 2.05 5.95 -11.00
CA GLU A 49 1.97 7.04 -10.01
C GLU A 49 2.32 6.47 -8.65
N ILE A 50 3.22 7.16 -7.94
CA ILE A 50 3.74 6.68 -6.66
C ILE A 50 3.44 7.73 -5.58
N TYR A 51 2.85 7.28 -4.48
CA TYR A 51 2.57 8.10 -3.31
C TYR A 51 3.38 7.57 -2.14
N LEU A 52 4.26 8.41 -1.61
CA LEU A 52 5.16 8.03 -0.52
C LEU A 52 4.43 8.05 0.82
N PRO A 53 4.75 7.12 1.72
CA PRO A 53 4.00 6.96 2.97
C PRO A 53 4.23 8.08 4.00
N ASP A 54 5.41 8.72 3.99
CA ASP A 54 5.77 9.75 4.96
C ASP A 54 6.93 10.59 4.43
N GLU A 55 7.20 11.74 5.07
CA GLU A 55 8.36 12.58 4.79
C GLU A 55 9.66 11.90 5.25
N ALA A 56 9.62 11.19 6.37
CA ALA A 56 10.70 10.32 6.81
C ALA A 56 10.45 8.92 6.20
N MET A 57 11.23 8.52 5.23
CA MET A 57 11.02 7.30 4.43
C MET A 57 11.11 6.04 5.29
N PRO A 58 9.98 5.42 5.65
CA PRO A 58 9.95 4.32 6.62
C PRO A 58 10.38 2.99 6.01
N LEU A 59 11.14 2.23 6.81
CA LEU A 59 11.49 0.85 6.51
C LEU A 59 10.76 -0.08 7.48
N TYR A 60 10.21 -1.17 6.99
CA TYR A 60 9.44 -2.11 7.80
C TYR A 60 10.04 -3.51 7.76
N LYS A 61 9.91 -4.26 8.84
CA LYS A 61 10.13 -5.70 8.79
C LYS A 61 8.94 -6.36 8.11
N ILE A 62 9.20 -7.38 7.30
CA ILE A 62 8.16 -8.13 6.58
C ILE A 62 7.10 -8.66 7.56
N GLU A 63 7.54 -9.24 8.68
CA GLU A 63 6.64 -9.78 9.69
C GLU A 63 5.73 -8.72 10.31
N GLN A 64 6.22 -7.50 10.46
CA GLN A 64 5.43 -6.40 10.97
C GLN A 64 4.25 -6.08 10.04
N VAL A 65 4.48 -6.07 8.74
CA VAL A 65 3.42 -5.85 7.74
C VAL A 65 2.46 -7.03 7.70
N LYS A 66 2.98 -8.26 7.70
CA LYS A 66 2.16 -9.48 7.66
C LYS A 66 1.23 -9.62 8.87
N THR A 67 1.67 -9.18 10.05
CA THR A 67 0.94 -9.38 11.30
C THR A 67 0.16 -8.14 11.75
N ASN A 68 0.23 -7.04 11.01
CA ASN A 68 -0.45 -5.81 11.39
C ASN A 68 -1.97 -5.98 11.39
N ARG A 69 -2.61 -5.64 12.50
CA ARG A 69 -4.06 -5.81 12.70
C ARG A 69 -4.89 -4.93 11.79
N LEU A 70 -4.43 -3.69 11.56
CA LEU A 70 -5.14 -2.75 10.70
C LEU A 70 -5.17 -3.23 9.24
N LEU A 71 -4.02 -3.67 8.71
CA LEU A 71 -3.95 -4.21 7.36
C LEU A 71 -4.79 -5.48 7.22
N LYS A 72 -4.78 -6.34 8.23
CA LYS A 72 -5.62 -7.53 8.27
C LYS A 72 -7.11 -7.18 8.22
N ARG A 73 -7.52 -6.17 8.96
CA ARG A 73 -8.90 -5.71 9.00
C ARG A 73 -9.35 -5.10 7.67
N ILE A 74 -8.47 -4.31 7.05
CA ILE A 74 -8.71 -3.76 5.71
C ILE A 74 -8.97 -4.90 4.70
N SER A 75 -8.15 -5.94 4.72
CA SER A 75 -8.26 -7.06 3.79
C SER A 75 -9.58 -7.84 3.91
N LYS A 76 -10.25 -7.75 5.06
CA LYS A 76 -11.54 -8.42 5.29
C LYS A 76 -12.74 -7.64 4.76
N ARG A 77 -12.55 -6.41 4.31
CA ARG A 77 -13.63 -5.62 3.76
C ARG A 77 -14.11 -6.21 2.43
N ARG A 78 -15.40 -6.05 2.17
CA ARG A 78 -15.99 -6.55 0.93
C ARG A 78 -15.66 -5.61 -0.23
N TYR A 79 -15.17 -6.18 -1.33
CA TYR A 79 -15.00 -5.45 -2.57
C TYR A 79 -16.35 -5.06 -3.16
N ILE A 80 -16.56 -3.77 -3.41
CA ILE A 80 -17.76 -3.23 -4.05
C ILE A 80 -17.29 -2.30 -5.14
N ARG A 81 -17.53 -2.67 -6.40
CA ARG A 81 -16.99 -2.00 -7.58
C ARG A 81 -17.16 -0.47 -7.58
N ILE A 82 -18.27 0.02 -7.08
CA ILE A 82 -18.60 1.46 -7.12
C ILE A 82 -18.12 2.19 -5.87
N SER A 83 -18.21 1.59 -4.70
CA SER A 83 -18.02 2.28 -3.42
C SER A 83 -16.79 1.82 -2.63
N TYR A 84 -16.33 0.60 -2.81
CA TYR A 84 -15.12 0.10 -2.14
C TYR A 84 -14.37 -0.85 -3.05
N ASN A 85 -13.57 -0.28 -3.93
CA ASN A 85 -12.78 -1.00 -4.95
C ASN A 85 -11.27 -0.95 -4.62
N CYS A 86 -10.43 -1.30 -5.59
CA CYS A 86 -8.97 -1.33 -5.37
C CYS A 86 -8.41 0.00 -4.88
N ASP A 87 -8.95 1.13 -5.34
CA ASP A 87 -8.52 2.47 -4.91
C ASP A 87 -8.75 2.65 -3.41
N ASN A 88 -9.88 2.21 -2.91
CA ASN A 88 -10.26 2.35 -1.51
C ASN A 88 -9.43 1.44 -0.61
N PHE A 89 -9.22 0.19 -1.01
CA PHE A 89 -8.33 -0.72 -0.30
C PHE A 89 -6.91 -0.14 -0.20
N ALA A 90 -6.38 0.35 -1.32
CA ALA A 90 -5.03 0.91 -1.35
C ALA A 90 -4.91 2.21 -0.56
N ALA A 91 -5.92 3.08 -0.60
CA ALA A 91 -5.95 4.31 0.17
C ALA A 91 -5.99 4.04 1.68
N ASP A 92 -6.76 3.07 2.11
CA ASP A 92 -6.85 2.68 3.51
C ASP A 92 -5.51 2.11 4.02
N ALA A 93 -4.86 1.27 3.22
CA ALA A 93 -3.55 0.73 3.55
C ALA A 93 -2.47 1.83 3.55
N PHE A 94 -2.57 2.81 2.64
CA PHE A 94 -1.70 3.98 2.63
C PHE A 94 -1.83 4.78 3.93
N ALA A 95 -3.05 4.99 4.40
CA ALA A 95 -3.29 5.66 5.67
C ALA A 95 -2.72 4.88 6.86
N ALA A 96 -2.56 3.56 6.74
CA ALA A 96 -1.91 2.74 7.76
C ALA A 96 -0.39 2.92 7.81
N GLY A 97 0.24 3.53 6.79
CA GLY A 97 1.65 3.91 6.81
C GLY A 97 2.54 3.29 5.75
N ILE A 98 2.00 2.52 4.81
CA ILE A 98 2.78 1.99 3.67
C ILE A 98 2.51 2.82 2.42
N GLY A 99 3.36 2.68 1.40
CA GLY A 99 3.22 3.44 0.17
C GLY A 99 2.04 2.99 -0.69
N LEU A 100 1.61 3.85 -1.61
CA LEU A 100 0.58 3.54 -2.58
C LEU A 100 1.17 3.69 -3.99
N VAL A 101 0.84 2.77 -4.88
CA VAL A 101 1.24 2.84 -6.27
C VAL A 101 0.05 2.53 -7.17
N TRP A 102 -0.09 3.33 -8.22
CA TRP A 102 -1.05 3.11 -9.30
C TRP A 102 -0.28 2.65 -10.53
N ILE A 103 -0.49 1.40 -10.94
CA ILE A 103 0.20 0.78 -12.08
C ILE A 103 -0.80 -0.02 -12.90
N ARG A 104 -0.77 0.15 -14.22
CA ARG A 104 -1.58 -0.65 -15.16
C ARG A 104 -3.06 -0.72 -14.77
N ARG A 105 -3.62 0.43 -14.34
CA ARG A 105 -5.03 0.57 -13.92
C ARG A 105 -5.39 -0.19 -12.64
N HIS A 106 -4.39 -0.53 -11.83
CA HIS A 106 -4.60 -1.13 -10.52
C HIS A 106 -3.92 -0.31 -9.44
N ALA A 107 -4.65 -0.06 -8.34
CA ALA A 107 -4.08 0.56 -7.16
C ALA A 107 -3.71 -0.52 -6.16
N LEU A 108 -2.47 -0.51 -5.72
CA LEU A 108 -1.97 -1.41 -4.69
C LEU A 108 -0.96 -0.65 -3.83
N ASN A 109 -0.37 -1.34 -2.90
CA ASN A 109 0.56 -0.74 -1.97
C ASN A 109 1.97 -1.31 -2.14
N PHE A 110 2.93 -0.64 -1.54
CA PHE A 110 4.29 -1.12 -1.47
C PHE A 110 4.91 -0.72 -0.13
N PHE A 111 5.95 -1.41 0.25
CA PHE A 111 6.84 -0.96 1.32
C PHE A 111 8.25 -1.42 1.01
N ILE A 112 9.22 -0.76 1.64
CA ILE A 112 10.62 -1.14 1.56
C ILE A 112 10.99 -1.73 2.91
N ASP A 113 11.60 -2.92 2.90
CA ASP A 113 11.96 -3.59 4.14
C ASP A 113 13.30 -3.09 4.69
N THR A 114 13.68 -3.58 5.85
CA THR A 114 14.91 -3.18 6.54
C THR A 114 16.18 -3.61 5.82
N ASP A 115 16.07 -4.49 4.82
CA ASP A 115 17.16 -4.88 3.92
C ASP A 115 17.16 -4.07 2.62
N LEU A 116 16.38 -2.98 2.55
CA LEU A 116 16.21 -2.11 1.37
C LEU A 116 15.64 -2.85 0.16
N LYS A 117 14.77 -3.80 0.39
CA LYS A 117 14.09 -4.54 -0.67
C LYS A 117 12.65 -4.07 -0.80
N LEU A 118 12.22 -3.82 -2.04
CA LEU A 118 10.85 -3.41 -2.34
C LEU A 118 9.93 -4.62 -2.38
N TRP A 119 8.80 -4.49 -1.69
CA TRP A 119 7.68 -5.43 -1.73
C TRP A 119 6.43 -4.73 -2.19
N PHE A 120 5.73 -5.33 -3.15
CA PHE A 120 4.38 -4.94 -3.49
C PHE A 120 3.42 -5.68 -2.55
N TYR A 121 2.42 -4.95 -2.08
CA TYR A 121 1.44 -5.45 -1.12
C TYR A 121 0.05 -5.28 -1.71
N GLU A 122 -0.68 -6.39 -1.88
CA GLU A 122 -2.07 -6.36 -2.31
C GLU A 122 -2.98 -6.30 -1.08
N PRO A 123 -3.64 -5.15 -0.81
CA PRO A 123 -4.40 -4.98 0.43
C PRO A 123 -5.67 -5.83 0.50
N GLN A 124 -6.15 -6.35 -0.62
CA GLN A 124 -7.38 -7.16 -0.65
C GLN A 124 -7.16 -8.57 -0.10
N ASN A 125 -5.97 -9.13 -0.24
CA ASN A 125 -5.66 -10.48 0.21
C ASN A 125 -4.33 -10.60 0.97
N ARG A 126 -3.64 -9.50 1.20
CA ARG A 126 -2.36 -9.40 1.90
C ARG A 126 -1.21 -10.16 1.23
N THR A 127 -1.29 -10.38 -0.07
CA THR A 127 -0.22 -11.01 -0.82
C THR A 127 0.97 -10.07 -0.96
N LEU A 128 2.17 -10.60 -0.75
CA LEU A 128 3.44 -9.90 -0.98
C LEU A 128 4.10 -10.47 -2.22
N THR A 129 4.54 -9.58 -3.11
CA THR A 129 5.26 -9.96 -4.33
C THR A 129 6.43 -9.03 -4.57
N GLU A 130 7.44 -9.53 -5.29
CA GLU A 130 8.65 -8.75 -5.58
C GLU A 130 8.60 -8.05 -6.94
N SER A 131 7.73 -8.48 -7.83
CA SER A 131 7.64 -7.93 -9.19
C SER A 131 6.30 -7.31 -9.48
N VAL A 132 6.31 -6.30 -10.37
CA VAL A 132 5.08 -5.67 -10.86
C VAL A 132 4.18 -6.69 -11.55
N ASP A 133 4.75 -7.57 -12.37
CA ASP A 133 3.97 -8.57 -13.10
C ASP A 133 3.21 -9.50 -12.14
N ASP A 134 3.86 -9.97 -11.10
CA ASP A 134 3.22 -10.82 -10.09
C ASP A 134 2.15 -10.06 -9.30
N ALA A 135 2.41 -8.81 -8.98
CA ALA A 135 1.45 -7.96 -8.27
C ALA A 135 0.17 -7.74 -9.07
N ILE A 136 0.29 -7.55 -10.39
CA ILE A 136 -0.84 -7.30 -11.28
C ILE A 136 -1.58 -8.60 -11.63
N ARG A 137 -0.90 -9.74 -11.61
CA ARG A 137 -1.48 -11.06 -11.94
C ARG A 137 -2.70 -11.39 -11.09
N PHE A 138 -2.77 -10.88 -9.88
CA PHE A 138 -3.94 -11.04 -9.02
C PHE A 138 -5.24 -10.57 -9.69
N LEU A 139 -5.19 -9.50 -10.46
CA LEU A 139 -6.35 -8.97 -11.18
C LEU A 139 -6.81 -9.90 -12.30
N LEU A 140 -5.86 -10.54 -12.99
CA LEU A 140 -6.17 -11.42 -14.11
C LEU A 140 -6.77 -12.75 -13.67
N GLY A 141 -6.58 -13.13 -12.40
CA GLY A 141 -7.16 -14.32 -11.80
C GLY A 141 -8.60 -14.16 -11.31
N ARG A 142 -9.16 -12.97 -11.48
CA ARG A 142 -10.56 -12.67 -11.18
C ARG A 142 -11.40 -12.84 -12.43
#